data_c4a48cbcdc92312fe73f04156e402591
#
_entry.id   c4a48cbcdc92312fe73f04156e402591
#
_cell.length_a   1.000
_cell.length_b   1.000
_cell.length_c   1.000
_cell.angle_alpha   90.00
_cell.angle_beta   90.00
_cell.angle_gamma   90.00
#
_symmetry.space_group_name_H-M   'P 1'
#
loop_
_entity.id
_entity.type
_entity.pdbx_description
1 polymer ?
#
loop_
_entity_poly.entity_id
_entity_poly.type
_entity_poly.pdbx_seq_one_letter_code
_entity_poly.pdbx_strand_id
1 'polypeptide(L)'
;MGVALRLPTAPPPSPPTRPTNAALQVADAIGAVVGAPMKAVNLLNEGFASATNFIANALPPLPAATMFSISLGFPHAHTLHPPSGPPPVPPTPLPPIGPILFGNSVQVLINGKPAARCGDLGLNPTCCGLPPIYEVFTGSSNVFIGGRRAARVLDVTYHCKPTPPTGEAERGAAAALATAMKAAMIAGLVAQFASIVGTAEEASDPMNSPAMSAALGMSAGMMAAQMASDLVAMAMGALMGKDACVPPGTLGAITLNTSPNVLIGGFPMPSWMAVAQGLLKLIGGLKEPEEPGEGTEEGPPG
;
A
#
# COMPACT_ATOMS: atom_id res chain seq x y z
N MET A 1 19.67 32.26 37.34
CA MET A 1 18.31 32.72 37.01
C MET A 1 18.19 32.74 35.49
N GLY A 2 17.55 31.72 34.90
CA GLY A 2 17.36 31.63 33.44
C GLY A 2 16.04 32.32 33.05
N VAL A 3 16.12 33.34 32.22
CA VAL A 3 14.96 34.04 31.64
C VAL A 3 14.44 33.18 30.48
N ALA A 4 13.30 32.53 30.68
CA ALA A 4 12.60 31.83 29.59
C ALA A 4 11.98 32.85 28.64
N LEU A 5 12.55 33.07 27.47
CA LEU A 5 11.95 33.85 26.40
C LEU A 5 10.71 33.04 25.91
N ARG A 6 9.51 33.54 26.22
CA ARG A 6 8.29 33.09 25.56
C ARG A 6 8.28 33.65 24.13
N LEU A 7 8.47 32.78 23.14
CA LEU A 7 8.17 33.12 21.76
C LEU A 7 6.67 33.45 21.65
N PRO A 8 6.29 34.52 20.92
CA PRO A 8 4.87 34.78 20.66
C PRO A 8 4.24 33.56 19.98
N THR A 9 3.19 33.06 20.59
CA THR A 9 2.37 32.01 19.97
C THR A 9 1.82 32.54 18.66
N ALA A 10 2.10 31.87 17.55
CA ALA A 10 1.49 32.18 16.27
C ALA A 10 -0.04 32.21 16.43
N PRO A 11 -0.73 33.17 15.81
CA PRO A 11 -2.19 33.22 15.85
C PRO A 11 -2.72 31.86 15.34
N PRO A 12 -3.84 31.37 15.89
CA PRO A 12 -4.46 30.14 15.44
C PRO A 12 -4.69 30.24 13.93
N PRO A 13 -4.46 29.14 13.17
CA PRO A 13 -4.71 29.14 11.74
C PRO A 13 -6.17 29.56 11.49
N SER A 14 -6.37 30.48 10.58
CA SER A 14 -7.71 30.88 10.13
C SER A 14 -8.49 29.66 9.71
N PRO A 15 -9.78 29.55 10.01
CA PRO A 15 -10.60 28.44 9.57
C PRO A 15 -10.46 28.28 8.05
N PRO A 16 -10.42 27.05 7.53
CA PRO A 16 -10.25 26.81 6.10
C PRO A 16 -11.32 27.57 5.33
N THR A 17 -10.90 28.49 4.48
CA THR A 17 -11.78 29.21 3.57
C THR A 17 -12.43 28.19 2.63
N ARG A 18 -13.72 28.36 2.39
CA ARG A 18 -14.48 27.49 1.48
C ARG A 18 -13.82 27.50 0.10
N PRO A 19 -13.65 26.33 -0.57
CA PRO A 19 -13.02 26.29 -1.87
C PRO A 19 -13.72 27.24 -2.86
N THR A 20 -12.91 28.04 -3.55
CA THR A 20 -13.39 29.14 -4.38
C THR A 20 -13.82 28.67 -5.78
N ASN A 21 -13.33 27.51 -6.25
CA ASN A 21 -13.66 26.99 -7.57
C ASN A 21 -14.48 25.70 -7.52
N ALA A 22 -15.17 25.40 -8.63
CA ALA A 22 -16.07 24.27 -8.74
C ALA A 22 -15.34 22.90 -8.62
N ALA A 23 -14.11 22.82 -9.10
CA ALA A 23 -13.32 21.59 -9.04
C ALA A 23 -12.97 21.23 -7.58
N LEU A 24 -12.57 22.20 -6.77
CA LEU A 24 -12.30 21.99 -5.34
C LEU A 24 -13.58 21.69 -4.56
N GLN A 25 -14.72 22.30 -4.92
CA GLN A 25 -16.00 21.95 -4.31
C GLN A 25 -16.40 20.50 -4.58
N VAL A 26 -16.17 20.00 -5.79
CA VAL A 26 -16.41 18.59 -6.16
C VAL A 26 -15.46 17.68 -5.38
N ALA A 27 -14.17 18.04 -5.30
CA ALA A 27 -13.19 17.30 -4.50
C ALA A 27 -13.59 17.20 -3.04
N ASP A 28 -14.05 18.30 -2.42
CA ASP A 28 -14.53 18.36 -1.05
C ASP A 28 -15.79 17.51 -0.84
N ALA A 29 -16.77 17.60 -1.74
CA ALA A 29 -18.01 16.82 -1.65
C ALA A 29 -17.73 15.32 -1.72
N ILE A 30 -16.91 14.87 -2.69
CA ILE A 30 -16.50 13.47 -2.80
C ILE A 30 -15.65 13.07 -1.58
N GLY A 31 -14.71 13.92 -1.17
CA GLY A 31 -13.85 13.72 0.01
C GLY A 31 -14.64 13.56 1.30
N ALA A 32 -15.76 14.25 1.46
CA ALA A 32 -16.64 14.10 2.61
C ALA A 32 -17.28 12.70 2.66
N VAL A 33 -17.69 12.17 1.51
CA VAL A 33 -18.31 10.83 1.41
C VAL A 33 -17.27 9.73 1.53
N VAL A 34 -16.18 9.80 0.75
CA VAL A 34 -15.11 8.78 0.73
C VAL A 34 -14.22 8.89 1.97
N GLY A 35 -14.11 10.08 2.54
CA GLY A 35 -13.29 10.34 3.72
C GLY A 35 -13.85 9.74 5.02
N ALA A 36 -15.14 9.43 5.09
CA ALA A 36 -15.71 8.80 6.30
C ALA A 36 -15.09 7.42 6.59
N PRO A 37 -14.97 6.49 5.64
CA PRO A 37 -14.24 5.24 5.85
C PRO A 37 -12.75 5.47 6.18
N MET A 38 -12.11 6.43 5.53
CA MET A 38 -10.70 6.77 5.80
C MET A 38 -10.51 7.35 7.20
N LYS A 39 -11.45 8.19 7.67
CA LYS A 39 -11.46 8.68 9.06
C LYS A 39 -11.60 7.53 10.05
N ALA A 40 -12.47 6.56 9.78
CA ALA A 40 -12.62 5.37 10.62
C ALA A 40 -11.31 4.54 10.65
N VAL A 41 -10.66 4.34 9.50
CA VAL A 41 -9.35 3.67 9.44
C VAL A 41 -8.28 4.46 10.20
N ASN A 42 -8.27 5.79 10.11
CA ASN A 42 -7.33 6.62 10.85
C ASN A 42 -7.56 6.55 12.36
N LEU A 43 -8.81 6.58 12.81
CA LEU A 43 -9.16 6.39 14.23
C LEU A 43 -8.74 5.00 14.74
N LEU A 44 -8.92 3.95 13.94
CA LEU A 44 -8.43 2.62 14.25
C LEU A 44 -6.90 2.59 14.34
N ASN A 45 -6.22 3.25 13.41
CA ASN A 45 -4.76 3.37 13.43
C ASN A 45 -4.28 4.11 14.69
N GLU A 46 -4.90 5.24 15.04
CA GLU A 46 -4.55 6.03 16.22
C GLU A 46 -4.83 5.26 17.51
N GLY A 47 -6.01 4.65 17.63
CA GLY A 47 -6.39 3.84 18.78
C GLY A 47 -5.46 2.64 18.97
N PHE A 48 -5.13 1.94 17.89
CA PHE A 48 -4.22 0.81 17.92
C PHE A 48 -2.78 1.25 18.25
N ALA A 49 -2.30 2.32 17.62
CA ALA A 49 -0.97 2.86 17.89
C ALA A 49 -0.85 3.30 19.35
N SER A 50 -1.87 3.95 19.89
CA SER A 50 -1.91 4.34 21.31
C SER A 50 -1.89 3.13 22.24
N ALA A 51 -2.72 2.12 21.98
CA ALA A 51 -2.78 0.90 22.80
C ALA A 51 -1.49 0.09 22.77
N THR A 52 -0.76 0.11 21.65
CA THR A 52 0.46 -0.68 21.46
C THR A 52 1.75 0.13 21.59
N ASN A 53 1.65 1.40 21.95
CA ASN A 53 2.79 2.32 21.99
C ASN A 53 3.90 1.86 22.95
N PHE A 54 3.54 1.20 24.05
CA PHE A 54 4.52 0.66 24.99
C PHE A 54 5.39 -0.43 24.35
N ILE A 55 4.83 -1.31 23.50
CA ILE A 55 5.58 -2.33 22.75
C ILE A 55 6.39 -1.65 21.64
N ALA A 56 5.79 -0.70 20.93
CA ALA A 56 6.45 0.03 19.86
C ALA A 56 7.70 0.78 20.34
N ASN A 57 7.66 1.33 21.56
CA ASN A 57 8.78 2.04 22.17
C ASN A 57 9.84 1.12 22.77
N ALA A 58 9.49 -0.14 23.07
CA ALA A 58 10.44 -1.14 23.56
C ALA A 58 11.31 -1.71 22.42
N LEU A 59 10.89 -1.58 21.17
CA LEU A 59 11.62 -2.05 20.01
C LEU A 59 12.55 -0.97 19.45
N PRO A 60 13.77 -1.33 19.00
CA PRO A 60 14.66 -0.37 18.37
C PRO A 60 14.03 0.17 17.07
N PRO A 61 14.16 1.47 16.80
CA PRO A 61 13.72 2.01 15.53
C PRO A 61 14.61 1.49 14.40
N LEU A 62 14.03 1.27 13.23
CA LEU A 62 14.68 0.68 12.07
C LEU A 62 14.85 1.71 10.94
N PRO A 63 15.90 1.59 10.11
CA PRO A 63 16.11 2.44 8.95
C PRO A 63 14.92 2.48 8.01
N ALA A 64 14.55 3.68 7.57
CA ALA A 64 13.45 3.89 6.65
C ALA A 64 13.73 3.28 5.27
N ALA A 65 12.72 2.67 4.67
CA ALA A 65 12.77 2.23 3.28
C ALA A 65 12.28 3.35 2.34
N THR A 66 12.88 3.37 1.17
CA THR A 66 12.59 4.35 0.11
C THR A 66 12.47 3.65 -1.24
N MET A 67 12.08 4.38 -2.26
CA MET A 67 12.24 3.93 -3.64
C MET A 67 13.67 3.41 -3.86
N PHE A 68 13.83 2.29 -4.55
CA PHE A 68 15.07 1.53 -4.76
C PHE A 68 15.61 0.80 -3.52
N SER A 69 14.94 0.80 -2.36
CA SER A 69 15.27 -0.17 -1.32
C SER A 69 15.03 -1.58 -1.81
N ILE A 70 15.94 -2.50 -1.46
CA ILE A 70 15.94 -3.86 -2.01
C ILE A 70 15.31 -4.82 -1.01
N SER A 71 14.38 -5.62 -1.50
CA SER A 71 13.85 -6.78 -0.79
C SER A 71 14.59 -8.05 -1.19
N LEU A 72 14.78 -8.93 -0.22
CA LEU A 72 15.32 -10.27 -0.38
C LEU A 72 14.31 -11.26 0.19
N GLY A 73 13.84 -12.19 -0.63
CA GLY A 73 12.94 -13.25 -0.21
C GLY A 73 13.65 -14.58 0.07
N PHE A 74 12.92 -15.51 0.68
CA PHE A 74 13.44 -16.86 0.92
C PHE A 74 13.61 -17.60 -0.42
N PRO A 75 14.75 -18.31 -0.61
CA PRO A 75 14.98 -19.09 -1.81
C PRO A 75 13.88 -20.13 -2.02
N HIS A 76 13.35 -20.19 -3.22
CA HIS A 76 12.40 -21.21 -3.63
C HIS A 76 12.58 -21.53 -5.11
N ALA A 77 12.09 -22.70 -5.54
CA ALA A 77 12.25 -23.15 -6.91
C ALA A 77 11.39 -22.31 -7.87
N HIS A 78 12.02 -21.74 -8.88
CA HIS A 78 11.36 -21.00 -9.97
C HIS A 78 11.39 -21.82 -11.25
N THR A 79 10.27 -21.87 -11.96
CA THR A 79 10.23 -22.31 -13.36
C THR A 79 10.56 -21.12 -14.24
N LEU A 80 11.35 -21.32 -15.30
CA LEU A 80 11.65 -20.25 -16.26
C LEU A 80 10.36 -19.82 -16.99
N HIS A 81 10.19 -18.51 -17.14
CA HIS A 81 9.07 -17.95 -17.88
C HIS A 81 9.58 -16.99 -18.99
N PRO A 82 9.21 -17.18 -20.26
CA PRO A 82 8.42 -18.28 -20.81
C PRO A 82 9.12 -19.64 -20.62
N PRO A 83 8.35 -20.74 -20.58
CA PRO A 83 8.95 -22.05 -20.40
C PRO A 83 10.03 -22.27 -21.46
N SER A 84 11.22 -22.65 -21.01
CA SER A 84 12.31 -23.01 -21.92
C SER A 84 11.84 -24.16 -22.81
N GLY A 85 12.24 -24.11 -24.09
CA GLY A 85 11.95 -25.20 -25.01
C GLY A 85 12.48 -26.56 -24.51
N PRO A 86 12.12 -27.67 -25.15
CA PRO A 86 12.59 -28.98 -24.76
C PRO A 86 14.11 -29.11 -24.89
N PRO A 87 14.84 -29.68 -23.90
CA PRO A 87 14.33 -30.19 -22.64
C PRO A 87 14.02 -29.05 -21.64
N PRO A 88 12.99 -29.23 -20.80
CA PRO A 88 12.67 -28.23 -19.80
C PRO A 88 13.83 -28.08 -18.80
N VAL A 89 14.24 -26.83 -18.54
CA VAL A 89 15.24 -26.55 -17.52
C VAL A 89 14.63 -26.83 -16.14
N PRO A 90 15.28 -27.61 -15.27
CA PRO A 90 14.76 -27.89 -13.94
C PRO A 90 14.62 -26.63 -13.13
N PRO A 91 13.62 -26.53 -12.23
CA PRO A 91 13.43 -25.39 -11.34
C PRO A 91 14.71 -25.14 -10.53
N THR A 92 15.19 -23.90 -10.54
CA THR A 92 16.40 -23.51 -9.82
C THR A 92 16.01 -22.75 -8.55
N PRO A 93 16.49 -23.14 -7.36
CA PRO A 93 16.22 -22.41 -6.13
C PRO A 93 17.02 -21.10 -6.12
N LEU A 94 16.35 -20.00 -6.42
CA LEU A 94 16.93 -18.65 -6.37
C LEU A 94 16.19 -17.82 -5.32
N PRO A 95 16.92 -16.95 -4.59
CA PRO A 95 16.25 -15.97 -3.74
C PRO A 95 15.57 -14.92 -4.62
N PRO A 96 14.29 -14.63 -4.40
CA PRO A 96 13.67 -13.48 -5.04
C PRO A 96 14.31 -12.20 -4.49
N ILE A 97 14.79 -11.35 -5.40
CA ILE A 97 15.47 -10.11 -5.06
C ILE A 97 15.04 -8.99 -6.00
N GLY A 98 14.82 -7.81 -5.47
CA GLY A 98 14.58 -6.66 -6.32
C GLY A 98 14.23 -5.37 -5.57
N PRO A 99 14.24 -4.23 -6.30
CA PRO A 99 13.98 -2.91 -5.75
C PRO A 99 12.48 -2.61 -5.62
N ILE A 100 12.12 -1.78 -4.62
CA ILE A 100 10.80 -1.14 -4.54
C ILE A 100 10.73 -0.05 -5.60
N LEU A 101 9.70 -0.04 -6.45
CA LEU A 101 9.60 0.90 -7.56
C LEU A 101 8.27 1.65 -7.67
N PHE A 102 7.14 1.03 -7.33
CA PHE A 102 5.82 1.56 -7.63
C PHE A 102 5.02 1.86 -6.37
N GLY A 103 4.21 2.92 -6.40
CA GLY A 103 3.33 3.30 -5.32
C GLY A 103 3.97 4.16 -4.23
N ASN A 104 5.29 4.40 -4.28
CA ASN A 104 6.01 5.18 -3.28
C ASN A 104 5.43 6.59 -3.12
N SER A 105 5.54 7.15 -1.92
CA SER A 105 5.08 8.51 -1.66
C SER A 105 6.05 9.55 -2.26
N VAL A 106 5.65 10.21 -3.32
CA VAL A 106 6.44 11.30 -3.93
C VAL A 106 6.31 12.62 -3.14
N GLN A 107 5.31 12.71 -2.27
CA GLN A 107 5.10 13.88 -1.40
C GLN A 107 6.00 13.87 -0.16
N VAL A 108 6.51 12.69 0.23
CA VAL A 108 7.42 12.54 1.37
C VAL A 108 8.72 11.95 0.87
N LEU A 109 9.76 12.77 0.94
CA LEU A 109 11.10 12.38 0.51
C LEU A 109 11.99 12.08 1.71
N ILE A 110 12.67 10.96 1.66
CA ILE A 110 13.68 10.55 2.62
C ILE A 110 15.02 10.49 1.91
N ASN A 111 15.94 11.37 2.27
CA ASN A 111 17.22 11.55 1.56
C ASN A 111 17.05 11.78 0.05
N GLY A 112 16.04 12.58 -0.33
CA GLY A 112 15.75 12.91 -1.74
C GLY A 112 15.07 11.78 -2.53
N LYS A 113 14.73 10.65 -1.91
CA LYS A 113 14.04 9.52 -2.55
C LYS A 113 12.60 9.42 -2.03
N PRO A 114 11.61 9.08 -2.87
CA PRO A 114 10.25 8.81 -2.45
C PRO A 114 10.19 7.76 -1.32
N ALA A 115 9.42 8.04 -0.27
CA ALA A 115 9.29 7.13 0.87
C ALA A 115 8.47 5.89 0.50
N ALA A 116 8.95 4.71 0.90
CA ALA A 116 8.24 3.45 0.70
C ALA A 116 7.22 3.17 1.81
N ARG A 117 6.13 2.51 1.45
CA ARG A 117 4.99 2.25 2.33
C ARG A 117 4.48 0.82 2.18
N CYS A 118 3.77 0.34 3.16
CA CYS A 118 3.00 -0.90 3.07
C CYS A 118 2.02 -0.84 1.89
N GLY A 119 2.00 -1.87 1.06
CA GLY A 119 1.23 -1.95 -0.18
C GLY A 119 1.93 -1.39 -1.42
N ASP A 120 3.14 -0.84 -1.28
CA ASP A 120 3.96 -0.47 -2.44
C ASP A 120 4.54 -1.72 -3.11
N LEU A 121 4.82 -1.61 -4.40
CA LEU A 121 5.25 -2.75 -5.21
C LEU A 121 6.72 -2.62 -5.64
N GLY A 122 7.39 -3.74 -5.66
CA GLY A 122 8.74 -3.85 -6.19
C GLY A 122 8.84 -4.77 -7.38
N LEU A 123 9.88 -4.61 -8.17
CA LEU A 123 10.23 -5.51 -9.25
C LEU A 123 11.00 -6.71 -8.69
N ASN A 124 10.68 -7.90 -9.15
CA ASN A 124 11.34 -9.14 -8.75
C ASN A 124 11.80 -9.93 -9.99
N PRO A 125 12.93 -9.57 -10.60
CA PRO A 125 13.40 -10.17 -11.85
C PRO A 125 13.66 -11.68 -11.76
N THR A 126 13.86 -12.20 -10.55
CA THR A 126 14.08 -13.64 -10.33
C THR A 126 12.79 -14.43 -10.20
N CYS A 127 11.63 -13.78 -10.09
CA CYS A 127 10.33 -14.43 -10.09
C CYS A 127 9.87 -14.75 -11.51
N CYS A 128 9.31 -15.93 -11.72
CA CYS A 128 8.88 -16.41 -13.03
C CYS A 128 7.54 -15.85 -13.51
N GLY A 129 6.85 -15.03 -12.72
CA GLY A 129 5.59 -14.40 -13.11
C GLY A 129 5.75 -13.18 -14.03
N LEU A 130 4.71 -12.86 -14.80
CA LEU A 130 4.60 -11.63 -15.57
C LEU A 130 3.38 -10.83 -15.12
N PRO A 131 3.56 -9.59 -14.64
CA PRO A 131 4.82 -8.92 -14.34
C PRO A 131 5.51 -9.50 -13.11
N PRO A 132 6.85 -9.58 -13.09
CA PRO A 132 7.62 -10.12 -11.97
C PRO A 132 7.69 -9.10 -10.84
N ILE A 133 6.65 -9.01 -10.02
CA ILE A 133 6.52 -8.03 -8.95
C ILE A 133 6.29 -8.68 -7.59
N TYR A 134 6.62 -7.94 -6.54
CA TYR A 134 6.32 -8.27 -5.16
C TYR A 134 5.65 -7.11 -4.44
N GLU A 135 5.05 -7.35 -3.30
CA GLU A 135 4.37 -6.36 -2.48
C GLU A 135 5.09 -6.18 -1.14
N VAL A 136 5.23 -4.94 -0.69
CA VAL A 136 5.62 -4.61 0.69
C VAL A 136 4.41 -4.87 1.59
N PHE A 137 4.46 -5.99 2.32
CA PHE A 137 3.30 -6.50 3.05
C PHE A 137 3.10 -5.84 4.41
N THR A 138 4.19 -5.49 5.12
CA THR A 138 4.12 -4.83 6.42
C THR A 138 4.78 -3.46 6.40
N GLY A 139 4.50 -2.68 7.42
CA GLY A 139 5.12 -1.40 7.73
C GLY A 139 4.99 -1.08 9.20
N SER A 140 5.44 0.09 9.62
CA SER A 140 5.40 0.55 11.00
C SER A 140 3.98 0.50 11.60
N SER A 141 3.86 0.05 12.86
CA SER A 141 2.60 0.05 13.60
C SER A 141 2.10 1.46 13.94
N ASN A 142 3.00 2.46 14.03
CA ASN A 142 2.71 3.79 14.56
C ASN A 142 3.15 4.96 13.68
N VAL A 143 3.84 4.73 12.56
CA VAL A 143 4.25 5.78 11.62
C VAL A 143 3.56 5.59 10.28
N PHE A 144 2.92 6.66 9.79
CA PHE A 144 2.15 6.65 8.55
C PHE A 144 2.63 7.74 7.59
N ILE A 145 2.66 7.41 6.31
CA ILE A 145 3.02 8.30 5.21
C ILE A 145 1.89 8.25 4.17
N GLY A 146 1.21 9.38 3.95
CA GLY A 146 0.07 9.44 3.03
C GLY A 146 -1.04 8.42 3.37
N GLY A 147 -1.31 8.21 4.68
CA GLY A 147 -2.33 7.28 5.18
C GLY A 147 -1.95 5.79 5.17
N ARG A 148 -0.76 5.44 4.65
CA ARG A 148 -0.25 4.05 4.67
C ARG A 148 0.90 3.92 5.67
N ARG A 149 1.11 2.72 6.20
CA ARG A 149 2.19 2.43 7.14
C ARG A 149 3.55 2.63 6.48
N ALA A 150 4.46 3.36 7.12
CA ALA A 150 5.81 3.58 6.62
C ALA A 150 6.61 2.28 6.59
N ALA A 151 7.27 1.98 5.49
CA ALA A 151 8.10 0.78 5.34
C ALA A 151 9.53 1.01 5.86
N ARG A 152 10.13 -0.05 6.41
CA ARG A 152 11.45 -0.03 7.06
C ARG A 152 12.26 -1.27 6.69
N VAL A 153 13.52 -1.28 7.08
CA VAL A 153 14.31 -2.51 7.14
C VAL A 153 13.55 -3.58 7.94
N LEU A 154 13.63 -4.83 7.51
CA LEU A 154 12.97 -6.01 8.07
C LEU A 154 11.44 -6.02 7.97
N ASP A 155 10.81 -5.00 7.39
CA ASP A 155 9.40 -5.13 7.05
C ASP A 155 9.21 -6.23 5.99
N VAL A 156 8.18 -7.04 6.22
CA VAL A 156 7.91 -8.25 5.43
C VAL A 156 7.46 -7.87 4.03
N THR A 157 7.97 -8.59 3.05
CA THR A 157 7.56 -8.51 1.66
C THR A 157 6.97 -9.84 1.19
N TYR A 158 6.06 -9.80 0.23
CA TYR A 158 5.42 -11.00 -0.31
C TYR A 158 5.75 -11.13 -1.79
N HIS A 159 6.57 -12.12 -2.11
CA HIS A 159 7.10 -12.38 -3.44
C HIS A 159 6.29 -13.46 -4.16
N CYS A 160 6.30 -13.44 -5.49
CA CYS A 160 5.68 -14.45 -6.34
C CYS A 160 4.24 -14.79 -5.89
N LYS A 161 3.41 -13.77 -5.74
CA LYS A 161 2.03 -13.89 -5.24
C LYS A 161 1.23 -14.82 -6.16
N PRO A 162 0.68 -15.93 -5.64
CA PRO A 162 -0.14 -16.81 -6.45
C PRO A 162 -1.41 -16.11 -6.91
N THR A 163 -1.93 -16.51 -8.06
CA THR A 163 -3.27 -16.12 -8.47
C THR A 163 -4.25 -16.53 -7.37
N PRO A 164 -5.07 -15.63 -6.83
CA PRO A 164 -6.14 -16.08 -5.96
C PRO A 164 -7.00 -17.07 -6.75
N PRO A 165 -7.39 -18.21 -6.18
CA PRO A 165 -8.23 -19.17 -6.86
C PRO A 165 -9.47 -18.42 -7.37
N THR A 166 -9.66 -18.45 -8.69
CA THR A 166 -10.82 -17.87 -9.36
C THR A 166 -11.99 -18.80 -9.15
N GLY A 167 -12.63 -18.72 -8.04
CA GLY A 167 -13.80 -19.55 -7.79
C GLY A 167 -14.14 -19.57 -6.32
N GLU A 168 -15.33 -19.20 -6.01
CA GLU A 168 -16.07 -19.51 -4.78
C GLU A 168 -15.72 -18.74 -3.49
N ALA A 169 -14.49 -18.33 -3.24
CA ALA A 169 -14.10 -17.69 -1.96
C ALA A 169 -14.53 -16.22 -1.79
N GLU A 170 -15.06 -15.56 -2.82
CA GLU A 170 -15.48 -14.14 -2.74
C GLU A 170 -17.01 -13.95 -2.71
N ARG A 171 -17.77 -14.95 -2.29
CA ARG A 171 -19.22 -14.80 -2.12
C ARG A 171 -19.53 -14.19 -0.75
N GLY A 172 -20.45 -13.23 -0.70
CA GLY A 172 -20.92 -12.63 0.54
C GLY A 172 -20.19 -11.36 0.99
N ALA A 173 -19.95 -11.21 2.29
CA ALA A 173 -19.43 -9.98 2.90
C ALA A 173 -18.03 -9.56 2.37
N ALA A 174 -17.16 -10.53 2.02
CA ALA A 174 -15.84 -10.25 1.47
C ALA A 174 -15.92 -9.64 0.06
N ALA A 175 -16.81 -10.15 -0.80
CA ALA A 175 -17.06 -9.59 -2.13
C ALA A 175 -17.69 -8.20 -2.06
N ALA A 176 -18.65 -8.00 -1.16
CA ALA A 176 -19.26 -6.70 -0.92
C ALA A 176 -18.22 -5.67 -0.44
N LEU A 177 -17.35 -6.05 0.49
CA LEU A 177 -16.25 -5.21 0.97
C LEU A 177 -15.27 -4.88 -0.16
N ALA A 178 -14.85 -5.87 -0.95
CA ALA A 178 -13.95 -5.66 -2.09
C ALA A 178 -14.56 -4.70 -3.13
N THR A 179 -15.85 -4.82 -3.41
CA THR A 179 -16.58 -3.94 -4.34
C THR A 179 -16.71 -2.52 -3.78
N ALA A 180 -17.08 -2.38 -2.51
CA ALA A 180 -17.16 -1.08 -1.84
C ALA A 180 -15.80 -0.37 -1.84
N MET A 181 -14.73 -1.12 -1.64
CA MET A 181 -13.38 -0.58 -1.66
C MET A 181 -12.91 -0.17 -3.04
N LYS A 182 -13.24 -0.93 -4.10
CA LYS A 182 -12.97 -0.52 -5.48
C LYS A 182 -13.72 0.77 -5.80
N ALA A 183 -14.98 0.88 -5.41
CA ALA A 183 -15.78 2.09 -5.59
C ALA A 183 -15.18 3.31 -4.84
N ALA A 184 -14.79 3.12 -3.57
CA ALA A 184 -14.14 4.16 -2.79
C ALA A 184 -12.80 4.61 -3.38
N MET A 185 -12.02 3.67 -3.92
CA MET A 185 -10.75 3.95 -4.59
C MET A 185 -10.95 4.77 -5.86
N ILE A 186 -11.93 4.40 -6.72
CA ILE A 186 -12.25 5.16 -7.93
C ILE A 186 -12.74 6.57 -7.55
N ALA A 187 -13.63 6.69 -6.58
CA ALA A 187 -14.10 8.00 -6.09
C ALA A 187 -12.95 8.85 -5.53
N GLY A 188 -12.01 8.23 -4.81
CA GLY A 188 -10.78 8.87 -4.34
C GLY A 188 -9.91 9.42 -5.47
N LEU A 189 -9.74 8.67 -6.56
CA LEU A 189 -9.01 9.13 -7.76
C LEU A 189 -9.71 10.33 -8.42
N VAL A 190 -11.04 10.30 -8.51
CA VAL A 190 -11.81 11.42 -9.06
C VAL A 190 -11.66 12.67 -8.19
N ALA A 191 -11.74 12.53 -6.86
CA ALA A 191 -11.52 13.63 -5.94
C ALA A 191 -10.10 14.19 -6.04
N GLN A 192 -9.11 13.33 -6.17
CA GLN A 192 -7.71 13.72 -6.33
C GLN A 192 -7.50 14.47 -7.65
N PHE A 193 -8.08 13.98 -8.75
CA PHE A 193 -8.02 14.67 -10.03
C PHE A 193 -8.68 16.06 -9.96
N ALA A 194 -9.87 16.16 -9.36
CA ALA A 194 -10.55 17.44 -9.16
C ALA A 194 -9.70 18.40 -8.30
N SER A 195 -9.03 17.90 -7.27
CA SER A 195 -8.11 18.70 -6.45
C SER A 195 -6.91 19.22 -7.25
N ILE A 196 -6.33 18.40 -8.14
CA ILE A 196 -5.23 18.80 -9.02
C ILE A 196 -5.67 19.93 -9.94
N VAL A 197 -6.82 19.75 -10.62
CA VAL A 197 -7.37 20.77 -11.52
C VAL A 197 -7.65 22.07 -10.76
N GLY A 198 -8.36 21.99 -9.64
CA GLY A 198 -8.71 23.15 -8.85
C GLY A 198 -7.50 23.90 -8.29
N THR A 199 -6.45 23.20 -7.86
CA THR A 199 -5.21 23.85 -7.40
C THR A 199 -4.45 24.48 -8.56
N ALA A 200 -4.46 23.88 -9.75
CA ALA A 200 -3.85 24.44 -10.94
C ALA A 200 -4.61 25.71 -11.42
N GLU A 201 -5.93 25.72 -11.34
CA GLU A 201 -6.76 26.91 -11.63
C GLU A 201 -6.45 28.03 -10.65
N GLU A 202 -6.38 27.74 -9.35
CA GLU A 202 -5.99 28.74 -8.33
C GLU A 202 -4.56 29.25 -8.56
N ALA A 203 -3.63 28.41 -8.99
CA ALA A 203 -2.27 28.84 -9.32
C ALA A 203 -2.24 29.87 -10.47
N SER A 204 -3.23 29.83 -11.34
CA SER A 204 -3.39 30.73 -12.50
C SER A 204 -4.13 32.01 -12.20
N ASP A 205 -4.63 32.20 -10.98
CA ASP A 205 -5.36 33.40 -10.58
C ASP A 205 -4.42 34.63 -10.61
N PRO A 206 -4.76 35.68 -11.42
CA PRO A 206 -3.94 36.89 -11.53
C PRO A 206 -3.87 37.69 -10.26
N MET A 207 -4.76 37.45 -9.28
CA MET A 207 -4.71 38.10 -7.96
C MET A 207 -3.66 37.52 -7.03
N ASN A 208 -3.11 36.32 -7.35
CA ASN A 208 -2.08 35.69 -6.55
C ASN A 208 -0.72 36.37 -6.75
N SER A 209 0.08 36.42 -5.70
CA SER A 209 1.50 36.79 -5.85
C SER A 209 2.26 35.72 -6.64
N PRO A 210 3.34 36.09 -7.34
CA PRO A 210 4.15 35.11 -8.09
C PRO A 210 4.63 33.93 -7.24
N ALA A 211 4.95 34.17 -5.97
CA ALA A 211 5.38 33.15 -5.03
C ALA A 211 4.22 32.17 -4.68
N MET A 212 3.00 32.70 -4.52
CA MET A 212 1.81 31.89 -4.25
C MET A 212 1.46 31.02 -5.46
N SER A 213 1.43 31.61 -6.67
CA SER A 213 1.19 30.86 -7.91
C SER A 213 2.20 29.75 -8.11
N ALA A 214 3.49 30.02 -7.86
CA ALA A 214 4.55 29.02 -7.94
C ALA A 214 4.36 27.88 -6.91
N ALA A 215 3.99 28.20 -5.68
CA ALA A 215 3.74 27.22 -4.63
C ALA A 215 2.53 26.32 -4.94
N LEU A 216 1.43 26.92 -5.42
CA LEU A 216 0.22 26.17 -5.84
C LEU A 216 0.50 25.30 -7.06
N GLY A 217 1.21 25.82 -8.06
CA GLY A 217 1.62 25.04 -9.25
C GLY A 217 2.52 23.85 -8.87
N MET A 218 3.45 24.02 -7.95
CA MET A 218 4.29 22.93 -7.45
C MET A 218 3.45 21.91 -6.67
N SER A 219 2.51 22.34 -5.86
CA SER A 219 1.58 21.46 -5.13
C SER A 219 0.73 20.62 -6.10
N ALA A 220 0.14 21.24 -7.12
CA ALA A 220 -0.63 20.56 -8.15
C ALA A 220 0.25 19.53 -8.90
N GLY A 221 1.48 19.89 -9.24
CA GLY A 221 2.46 19.00 -9.87
C GLY A 221 2.80 17.78 -9.02
N MET A 222 3.04 17.95 -7.72
CA MET A 222 3.30 16.85 -6.80
C MET A 222 2.07 15.93 -6.64
N MET A 223 0.87 16.49 -6.58
CA MET A 223 -0.36 15.69 -6.52
C MET A 223 -0.56 14.89 -7.80
N ALA A 224 -0.29 15.47 -8.98
CA ALA A 224 -0.36 14.77 -10.26
C ALA A 224 0.68 13.63 -10.34
N ALA A 225 1.90 13.85 -9.90
CA ALA A 225 2.94 12.82 -9.84
C ALA A 225 2.57 11.67 -8.89
N GLN A 226 1.97 11.97 -7.73
CA GLN A 226 1.48 10.95 -6.81
C GLN A 226 0.34 10.14 -7.43
N MET A 227 -0.62 10.79 -8.09
CA MET A 227 -1.72 10.11 -8.76
C MET A 227 -1.21 9.19 -9.87
N ALA A 228 -0.24 9.63 -10.67
CA ALA A 228 0.38 8.79 -11.71
C ALA A 228 1.07 7.56 -11.10
N SER A 229 1.82 7.74 -10.02
CA SER A 229 2.48 6.64 -9.29
C SER A 229 1.46 5.62 -8.76
N ASP A 230 0.37 6.11 -8.15
CA ASP A 230 -0.69 5.24 -7.60
C ASP A 230 -1.44 4.49 -8.71
N LEU A 231 -1.71 5.12 -9.86
CA LEU A 231 -2.33 4.46 -11.03
C LEU A 231 -1.45 3.36 -11.61
N VAL A 232 -0.13 3.60 -11.74
CA VAL A 232 0.82 2.59 -12.19
C VAL A 232 0.86 1.42 -11.19
N ALA A 233 0.92 1.69 -9.89
CA ALA A 233 0.90 0.67 -8.85
C ALA A 233 -0.39 -0.16 -8.89
N MET A 234 -1.55 0.48 -9.11
CA MET A 234 -2.82 -0.21 -9.26
C MET A 234 -2.87 -1.10 -10.51
N ALA A 235 -2.39 -0.61 -11.66
CA ALA A 235 -2.34 -1.39 -12.90
C ALA A 235 -1.42 -2.61 -12.74
N MET A 236 -0.23 -2.42 -12.16
CA MET A 236 0.71 -3.50 -11.89
C MET A 236 0.14 -4.50 -10.87
N GLY A 237 -0.51 -4.01 -9.80
CA GLY A 237 -1.19 -4.86 -8.82
C GLY A 237 -2.34 -5.68 -9.41
N ALA A 238 -3.08 -5.11 -10.39
CA ALA A 238 -4.15 -5.81 -11.08
C ALA A 238 -3.65 -6.94 -12.01
N LEU A 239 -2.40 -6.86 -12.44
CA LEU A 239 -1.74 -7.90 -13.26
C LEU A 239 -1.06 -8.97 -12.38
N MET A 240 -0.79 -8.66 -11.10
CA MET A 240 -0.12 -9.57 -10.18
C MET A 240 -0.94 -10.85 -9.98
N GLY A 241 -0.27 -11.98 -10.02
CA GLY A 241 -0.86 -13.28 -9.74
C GLY A 241 -1.78 -13.84 -10.83
N LYS A 242 -1.79 -13.27 -12.03
CA LYS A 242 -2.57 -13.80 -13.16
C LYS A 242 -1.84 -14.86 -13.99
N ASP A 243 -0.57 -15.08 -13.72
CA ASP A 243 0.23 -16.06 -14.41
C ASP A 243 0.13 -17.42 -13.70
N ALA A 244 -0.38 -18.43 -14.40
CA ALA A 244 -0.52 -19.80 -13.88
C ALA A 244 0.83 -20.49 -13.61
N CYS A 245 1.92 -19.99 -14.17
CA CYS A 245 3.27 -20.53 -13.97
C CYS A 245 3.94 -20.04 -12.69
N VAL A 246 3.33 -19.09 -11.97
CA VAL A 246 3.91 -18.55 -10.73
C VAL A 246 3.81 -19.58 -9.62
N PRO A 247 4.93 -19.96 -8.99
CA PRO A 247 4.93 -20.86 -7.84
C PRO A 247 4.23 -20.21 -6.64
N PRO A 248 3.90 -20.99 -5.58
CA PRO A 248 3.35 -20.45 -4.35
C PRO A 248 4.22 -19.28 -3.84
N GLY A 249 3.56 -18.22 -3.40
CA GLY A 249 4.26 -17.04 -2.92
C GLY A 249 5.17 -17.32 -1.72
N THR A 250 6.26 -16.59 -1.64
CA THR A 250 7.21 -16.68 -0.53
C THR A 250 7.33 -15.34 0.19
N LEU A 251 7.74 -15.40 1.44
CA LEU A 251 8.02 -14.22 2.24
C LEU A 251 9.46 -13.77 2.02
N GLY A 252 9.68 -12.49 2.23
CA GLY A 252 10.99 -11.87 2.25
C GLY A 252 10.98 -10.67 3.18
N ALA A 253 12.05 -9.90 3.15
CA ALA A 253 12.19 -8.67 3.93
C ALA A 253 12.96 -7.61 3.17
N ILE A 254 12.70 -6.35 3.48
CA ILE A 254 13.50 -5.22 3.01
C ILE A 254 14.84 -5.25 3.72
N THR A 255 15.96 -5.29 2.97
CA THR A 255 17.28 -5.53 3.55
C THR A 255 18.33 -4.46 3.20
N LEU A 256 18.35 -3.97 1.96
CA LEU A 256 19.44 -3.13 1.46
C LEU A 256 18.93 -1.80 0.91
N ASN A 257 19.88 -0.88 0.72
CA ASN A 257 19.65 0.46 0.13
C ASN A 257 18.56 1.28 0.85
N THR A 258 18.51 1.14 2.17
CA THR A 258 17.62 1.90 3.05
C THR A 258 18.29 3.20 3.52
N SER A 259 17.57 4.04 4.25
CA SER A 259 18.06 5.32 4.75
C SER A 259 18.44 5.21 6.23
N PRO A 260 19.70 4.91 6.56
CA PRO A 260 20.12 4.59 7.93
C PRO A 260 20.08 5.79 8.89
N ASN A 261 20.07 7.01 8.36
CA ASN A 261 19.97 8.26 9.13
C ASN A 261 18.53 8.68 9.45
N VAL A 262 17.53 7.98 8.89
CA VAL A 262 16.11 8.20 9.20
C VAL A 262 15.55 6.93 9.79
N LEU A 263 15.23 6.97 11.07
CA LEU A 263 14.79 5.83 11.84
C LEU A 263 13.29 5.91 12.11
N ILE A 264 12.58 4.82 11.87
CA ILE A 264 11.14 4.68 12.06
C ILE A 264 10.88 3.63 13.12
N GLY A 265 10.18 4.01 14.17
CA GLY A 265 9.80 3.13 15.28
C GLY A 265 8.65 2.18 14.96
N GLY A 266 8.17 1.50 15.99
CA GLY A 266 7.05 0.55 15.89
C GLY A 266 7.48 -0.87 15.55
N PHE A 267 6.51 -1.78 15.45
CA PHE A 267 6.70 -3.16 15.01
C PHE A 267 6.07 -3.39 13.62
N PRO A 268 6.48 -4.45 12.89
CA PRO A 268 5.92 -4.76 11.58
C PRO A 268 4.42 -5.10 11.68
N MET A 269 3.59 -4.42 10.90
CA MET A 269 2.15 -4.63 10.87
C MET A 269 1.62 -4.53 9.44
N PRO A 270 0.76 -5.47 8.98
CA PRO A 270 0.12 -5.38 7.69
C PRO A 270 -0.89 -4.22 7.65
N SER A 271 -1.38 -3.88 6.47
CA SER A 271 -2.46 -2.92 6.32
C SER A 271 -3.75 -3.43 6.99
N TRP A 272 -4.58 -2.52 7.51
CA TRP A 272 -5.89 -2.90 8.08
C TRP A 272 -6.77 -3.63 7.09
N MET A 273 -6.61 -3.34 5.81
CA MET A 273 -7.28 -4.04 4.74
C MET A 273 -6.89 -5.52 4.67
N ALA A 274 -5.60 -5.81 4.71
CA ALA A 274 -5.11 -7.18 4.73
C ALA A 274 -5.58 -7.92 6.00
N VAL A 275 -5.60 -7.25 7.15
CA VAL A 275 -6.13 -7.79 8.41
C VAL A 275 -7.63 -8.09 8.29
N ALA A 276 -8.42 -7.15 7.76
CA ALA A 276 -9.88 -7.34 7.59
C ALA A 276 -10.19 -8.47 6.62
N GLN A 277 -9.50 -8.54 5.49
CA GLN A 277 -9.66 -9.64 4.52
C GLN A 277 -9.29 -11.00 5.12
N GLY A 278 -8.19 -11.06 5.87
CA GLY A 278 -7.76 -12.28 6.57
C GLY A 278 -8.80 -12.73 7.60
N LEU A 279 -9.35 -11.79 8.37
CA LEU A 279 -10.38 -12.08 9.37
C LEU A 279 -11.68 -12.56 8.71
N LEU A 280 -12.13 -11.92 7.63
CA LEU A 280 -13.32 -12.34 6.89
C LEU A 280 -13.18 -13.74 6.29
N LYS A 281 -11.99 -14.08 5.77
CA LYS A 281 -11.69 -15.44 5.29
C LYS A 281 -11.73 -16.46 6.43
N LEU A 282 -11.17 -16.12 7.59
CA LEU A 282 -11.21 -16.98 8.76
C LEU A 282 -12.66 -17.25 9.24
N ILE A 283 -13.47 -16.19 9.32
CA ILE A 283 -14.88 -16.32 9.72
C ILE A 283 -15.69 -17.10 8.67
N GLY A 284 -15.41 -16.90 7.37
CA GLY A 284 -16.02 -17.64 6.26
C GLY A 284 -15.72 -19.12 6.33
N GLY A 285 -14.45 -19.48 6.53
CA GLY A 285 -14.01 -20.88 6.68
C GLY A 285 -14.56 -21.59 7.92
N LEU A 286 -14.93 -20.85 8.97
CA LEU A 286 -15.60 -21.42 10.16
C LEU A 286 -17.10 -21.70 9.94
N LYS A 287 -17.68 -21.20 8.84
CA LYS A 287 -19.09 -21.36 8.50
C LYS A 287 -19.40 -22.47 7.48
N GLU A 288 -18.40 -23.05 6.83
CA GLU A 288 -18.61 -24.20 5.96
C GLU A 288 -18.83 -25.43 6.84
N PRO A 289 -20.06 -26.00 6.89
CA PRO A 289 -20.24 -27.34 7.46
C PRO A 289 -19.48 -28.33 6.58
N GLU A 290 -18.73 -29.26 7.20
CA GLU A 290 -18.22 -30.44 6.51
C GLU A 290 -19.40 -31.06 5.75
N GLU A 291 -19.33 -31.08 4.42
CA GLU A 291 -20.24 -31.89 3.63
C GLU A 291 -20.11 -33.32 4.14
N PRO A 292 -21.22 -33.98 4.50
CA PRO A 292 -21.17 -35.38 4.89
C PRO A 292 -20.61 -36.16 3.71
N GLY A 293 -19.47 -36.81 3.93
CA GLY A 293 -18.76 -37.56 2.92
C GLY A 293 -19.71 -38.43 2.13
N GLU A 294 -19.69 -38.30 0.80
CA GLU A 294 -20.34 -39.24 -0.11
C GLU A 294 -19.86 -40.64 0.27
N GLY A 295 -20.78 -41.41 0.84
CA GLY A 295 -20.55 -42.77 1.17
C GLY A 295 -20.11 -43.50 -0.10
N THR A 296 -18.95 -44.11 -0.04
CA THR A 296 -18.51 -45.12 -1.01
C THR A 296 -19.59 -46.20 -1.10
N GLU A 297 -20.39 -46.15 -2.17
CA GLU A 297 -21.21 -47.28 -2.57
C GLU A 297 -20.27 -48.49 -2.84
N GLU A 298 -20.20 -49.38 -1.87
CA GLU A 298 -19.69 -50.72 -2.10
C GLU A 298 -20.57 -51.38 -3.16
N GLY A 299 -20.04 -51.56 -4.35
CA GLY A 299 -20.63 -52.36 -5.41
C GLY A 299 -20.80 -53.81 -4.97
N PRO A 300 -21.88 -54.53 -5.40
CA PRO A 300 -22.13 -55.90 -4.99
C PRO A 300 -21.06 -56.87 -5.47
N PRO A 301 -20.72 -57.92 -4.68
CA PRO A 301 -19.78 -58.96 -5.08
C PRO A 301 -20.37 -59.81 -6.17
N GLY A 302 -19.68 -59.85 -7.33
CA GLY A 302 -19.92 -60.77 -8.43
C GLY A 302 -18.81 -61.84 -8.53
#